data_e2f37db4f463fb40109ba0999a33344f
#
_entry.id   e2f37db4f463fb40109ba0999a33344f
#
_cell.length_a   1.000
_cell.length_b   1.000
_cell.length_c   1.000
_cell.angle_alpha   90.00
_cell.angle_beta   90.00
_cell.angle_gamma   90.00
#
_symmetry.space_group_name_H-M   'P 1'
#
loop_
_entity.id
_entity.type
_entity.pdbx_description
1 polymer ?
#
loop_
_entity_poly.entity_id
_entity_poly.type
_entity_poly.pdbx_seq_one_letter_code
_entity_poly.pdbx_strand_id
1 'polypeptide(L)'
;IDFYIETPGGSGTAAEEIARFLRKKFESVNFVIAGEAKSAGTILALSGDNIYMTETGSLGPIDAQVKIGRSIVSAHDYKAWIDEKRIEASTTGRLNPLDAIVISQISPGEIYGVVNSLEYAKDLVKKWLCEYKFKTWNITKTRKVRVTPEMKQERASYVADLLCNHMEWRTHGRSLKIDDLQELIVIEKIDDDKKLADIVYRIKTVLKLIMSGSTTYKI
;
A
#
# COMPACT_ATOMS: atom_id res chain seq x y z
N ILE A 1 9.75 5.64 -17.93
CA ILE A 1 10.56 6.23 -16.86
C ILE A 1 10.76 5.21 -15.75
N ASP A 2 11.96 5.19 -15.16
CA ASP A 2 12.28 4.51 -13.92
C ASP A 2 12.26 5.55 -12.78
N PHE A 3 11.30 5.43 -11.89
CA PHE A 3 11.04 6.39 -10.83
C PHE A 3 11.57 5.85 -9.50
N TYR A 4 12.64 6.45 -8.99
CA TYR A 4 13.16 6.11 -7.65
C TYR A 4 12.25 6.68 -6.57
N ILE A 5 11.84 5.82 -5.63
CA ILE A 5 10.98 6.23 -4.52
C ILE A 5 11.54 5.74 -3.18
N GLU A 6 11.58 6.64 -2.20
CA GLU A 6 11.86 6.35 -0.80
C GLU A 6 10.96 7.25 0.06
N THR A 7 10.03 6.64 0.82
CA THR A 7 9.01 7.37 1.58
C THR A 7 8.44 6.53 2.72
N PRO A 8 8.18 7.14 3.89
CA PRO A 8 7.44 6.47 4.95
C PRO A 8 5.94 6.33 4.66
N GLY A 9 5.45 6.96 3.60
CA GLY A 9 4.04 7.03 3.25
C GLY A 9 3.50 8.45 3.26
N GLY A 10 2.18 8.57 3.35
CA GLY A 10 1.49 9.86 3.34
C GLY A 10 0.05 9.75 2.83
N SER A 11 -0.38 10.74 2.03
CA SER A 11 -1.74 10.78 1.49
C SER A 11 -1.93 9.82 0.31
N GLY A 12 -2.93 8.95 0.39
CA GLY A 12 -3.34 8.10 -0.73
C GLY A 12 -3.84 8.91 -1.94
N THR A 13 -4.47 10.06 -1.71
CA THR A 13 -4.91 10.96 -2.79
C THR A 13 -3.72 11.60 -3.50
N ALA A 14 -2.67 11.99 -2.77
CA ALA A 14 -1.44 12.47 -3.39
C ALA A 14 -0.76 11.37 -4.23
N ALA A 15 -0.73 10.14 -3.74
CA ALA A 15 -0.22 9.01 -4.52
C ALA A 15 -1.03 8.80 -5.82
N GLU A 16 -2.36 8.95 -5.76
CA GLU A 16 -3.20 8.89 -6.95
C GLU A 16 -2.88 10.01 -7.95
N GLU A 17 -2.74 11.24 -7.49
CA GLU A 17 -2.40 12.37 -8.36
C GLU A 17 -1.04 12.18 -9.05
N ILE A 18 -0.02 11.72 -8.29
CA ILE A 18 1.30 11.43 -8.83
C ILE A 18 1.22 10.31 -9.88
N ALA A 19 0.52 9.21 -9.58
CA ALA A 19 0.34 8.12 -10.52
C ALA A 19 -0.33 8.58 -11.82
N ARG A 20 -1.42 9.34 -11.71
CA ARG A 20 -2.14 9.91 -12.87
C ARG A 20 -1.24 10.84 -13.70
N PHE A 21 -0.43 11.67 -13.03
CA PHE A 21 0.53 12.55 -13.72
C PHE A 21 1.58 11.75 -14.48
N LEU A 22 2.20 10.77 -13.83
CA LEU A 22 3.22 9.92 -14.46
C LEU A 22 2.63 9.16 -15.66
N ARG A 23 1.45 8.57 -15.50
CA ARG A 23 0.75 7.85 -16.59
C ARG A 23 0.31 8.74 -17.75
N LYS A 24 0.07 10.02 -17.52
CA LYS A 24 -0.20 10.98 -18.58
C LYS A 24 1.06 11.36 -19.37
N LYS A 25 2.21 11.29 -18.75
CA LYS A 25 3.49 11.75 -19.33
C LYS A 25 4.32 10.63 -19.95
N PHE A 26 4.19 9.42 -19.46
CA PHE A 26 5.07 8.31 -19.81
C PHE A 26 4.26 7.06 -20.18
N GLU A 27 4.65 6.40 -21.27
CA GLU A 27 4.02 5.15 -21.72
C GLU A 27 4.33 3.98 -20.78
N SER A 28 5.54 3.95 -20.24
CA SER A 28 6.00 2.96 -19.25
C SER A 28 6.50 3.67 -18.01
N VAL A 29 5.99 3.20 -16.85
CA VAL A 29 6.37 3.71 -15.54
C VAL A 29 6.81 2.53 -14.67
N ASN A 30 8.05 2.54 -14.25
CA ASN A 30 8.61 1.56 -13.35
C ASN A 30 9.00 2.23 -12.04
N PHE A 31 8.97 1.49 -10.95
CA PHE A 31 9.41 1.99 -9.65
C PHE A 31 10.67 1.27 -9.19
N VAL A 32 11.66 2.06 -8.72
CA VAL A 32 12.92 1.58 -8.15
C VAL A 32 12.89 1.83 -6.64
N ILE A 33 12.95 0.74 -5.85
CA ILE A 33 12.80 0.76 -4.40
C ILE A 33 14.07 0.18 -3.78
N ALA A 34 14.94 1.07 -3.32
CA ALA A 34 16.18 0.70 -2.65
C ALA A 34 16.13 0.93 -1.12
N GLY A 35 15.20 1.76 -0.67
CA GLY A 35 14.85 2.00 0.73
C GLY A 35 13.43 1.53 1.03
N GLU A 36 12.71 2.29 1.85
CA GLU A 36 11.31 2.00 2.15
C GLU A 36 10.36 2.78 1.25
N ALA A 37 9.28 2.14 0.81
CA ALA A 37 8.14 2.78 0.17
C ALA A 37 6.86 2.27 0.84
N LYS A 38 6.51 2.89 1.98
CA LYS A 38 5.44 2.43 2.88
C LYS A 38 4.10 3.04 2.55
N SER A 39 3.01 2.36 2.94
CA SER A 39 1.65 2.91 2.89
C SER A 39 1.30 3.50 1.51
N ALA A 40 1.05 4.83 1.41
CA ALA A 40 0.82 5.51 0.14
C ALA A 40 1.96 5.33 -0.88
N GLY A 41 3.20 5.14 -0.42
CA GLY A 41 4.33 4.78 -1.28
C GLY A 41 4.18 3.39 -1.90
N THR A 42 3.66 2.42 -1.16
CA THR A 42 3.30 1.10 -1.70
C THR A 42 2.19 1.21 -2.74
N ILE A 43 1.13 1.97 -2.43
CA ILE A 43 0.03 2.22 -3.38
C ILE A 43 0.59 2.81 -4.68
N LEU A 44 1.45 3.83 -4.58
CA LEU A 44 2.08 4.45 -5.75
C LEU A 44 2.94 3.45 -6.53
N ALA A 45 3.76 2.63 -5.86
CA ALA A 45 4.60 1.62 -6.51
C ALA A 45 3.77 0.59 -7.29
N LEU A 46 2.59 0.21 -6.77
CA LEU A 46 1.65 -0.71 -7.43
C LEU A 46 0.96 -0.13 -8.66
N SER A 47 1.09 1.19 -8.91
CA SER A 47 0.68 1.82 -10.15
C SER A 47 1.69 1.63 -11.30
N GLY A 48 2.84 1.01 -11.05
CA GLY A 48 3.89 0.78 -12.05
C GLY A 48 3.65 -0.44 -12.93
N ASP A 49 4.30 -0.45 -14.10
CA ASP A 49 4.38 -1.65 -14.94
C ASP A 49 5.33 -2.67 -14.31
N ASN A 50 6.49 -2.19 -13.81
CA ASN A 50 7.46 -3.02 -13.10
C ASN A 50 7.85 -2.38 -11.76
N ILE A 51 8.23 -3.24 -10.81
CA ILE A 51 8.78 -2.86 -9.52
C ILE A 51 10.14 -3.53 -9.40
N TYR A 52 11.17 -2.70 -9.34
CA TYR A 52 12.55 -3.11 -9.12
C TYR A 52 12.90 -2.88 -7.66
N MET A 53 13.32 -3.92 -6.96
CA MET A 53 13.67 -3.81 -5.52
C MET A 53 15.07 -4.34 -5.26
N THR A 54 15.79 -3.62 -4.38
CA THR A 54 17.02 -4.16 -3.76
C THR A 54 16.67 -5.02 -2.55
N GLU A 55 17.60 -5.84 -2.07
CA GLU A 55 17.45 -6.59 -0.81
C GLU A 55 17.17 -5.68 0.39
N THR A 56 17.72 -4.45 0.38
CA THR A 56 17.44 -3.45 1.42
C THR A 56 16.09 -2.75 1.24
N GLY A 57 15.50 -2.84 0.05
CA GLY A 57 14.19 -2.28 -0.26
C GLY A 57 13.06 -2.92 0.55
N SER A 58 11.98 -2.19 0.73
CA SER A 58 10.75 -2.72 1.31
C SER A 58 9.53 -1.92 0.90
N LEU A 59 8.43 -2.61 0.69
CA LEU A 59 7.09 -2.04 0.69
C LEU A 59 6.48 -2.13 2.09
N GLY A 60 5.26 -1.70 2.25
CA GLY A 60 4.51 -1.84 3.50
C GLY A 60 3.06 -2.21 3.27
N PRO A 61 2.33 -2.57 4.33
CA PRO A 61 0.89 -2.66 4.29
C PRO A 61 0.25 -1.35 3.82
N ILE A 62 -0.92 -1.47 3.20
CA ILE A 62 -1.68 -0.33 2.69
C ILE A 62 -2.98 -0.13 3.49
N ASP A 63 -3.04 -0.70 4.70
CA ASP A 63 -4.15 -0.48 5.61
C ASP A 63 -4.30 1.01 5.92
N ALA A 64 -5.50 1.53 5.72
CA ALA A 64 -5.78 2.93 5.97
C ALA A 64 -5.60 3.27 7.46
N GLN A 65 -4.96 4.40 7.74
CA GLN A 65 -4.89 4.97 9.08
C GLN A 65 -5.78 6.19 9.18
N VAL A 66 -6.47 6.33 10.29
CA VAL A 66 -7.37 7.43 10.57
C VAL A 66 -6.96 8.13 11.85
N LYS A 67 -7.13 9.45 11.85
CA LYS A 67 -6.89 10.26 13.05
C LYS A 67 -8.18 10.39 13.82
N ILE A 68 -8.22 9.80 15.00
CA ILE A 68 -9.34 9.88 15.93
C ILE A 68 -8.89 10.66 17.18
N GLY A 69 -9.42 11.84 17.34
CA GLY A 69 -8.99 12.74 18.41
C GLY A 69 -7.50 13.04 18.33
N ARG A 70 -6.71 12.53 19.31
CA ARG A 70 -5.26 12.72 19.39
C ARG A 70 -4.46 11.54 18.83
N SER A 71 -5.11 10.44 18.51
CA SER A 71 -4.47 9.20 18.11
C SER A 71 -4.59 8.96 16.60
N ILE A 72 -3.58 8.31 16.04
CA ILE A 72 -3.64 7.71 14.71
C ILE A 72 -3.83 6.21 14.94
N VAL A 73 -4.90 5.65 14.40
CA VAL A 73 -5.28 4.25 14.59
C VAL A 73 -5.53 3.58 13.25
N SER A 74 -5.40 2.25 13.19
CA SER A 74 -5.83 1.49 12.03
C SER A 74 -7.34 1.69 11.82
N ALA A 75 -7.73 2.03 10.61
CA ALA A 75 -9.14 2.14 10.23
C ALA A 75 -9.87 0.79 10.39
N HIS A 76 -9.14 -0.32 10.16
CA HIS A 76 -9.66 -1.67 10.37
C HIS A 76 -9.97 -1.93 11.85
N ASP A 77 -9.03 -1.63 12.76
CA ASP A 77 -9.21 -1.88 14.19
C ASP A 77 -10.31 -1.00 14.78
N TYR A 78 -10.36 0.26 14.35
CA TYR A 78 -11.41 1.18 14.74
C TYR A 78 -12.79 0.68 14.31
N LYS A 79 -12.92 0.25 13.05
CA LYS A 79 -14.16 -0.34 12.54
C LYS A 79 -14.53 -1.63 13.27
N ALA A 80 -13.56 -2.52 13.48
CA ALA A 80 -13.78 -3.79 14.17
C ALA A 80 -14.30 -3.57 15.60
N TRP A 81 -13.73 -2.62 16.34
CA TRP A 81 -14.17 -2.26 17.66
C TRP A 81 -15.61 -1.72 17.65
N ILE A 82 -15.96 -0.83 16.73
CA ILE A 82 -17.33 -0.31 16.57
C ILE A 82 -18.32 -1.46 16.29
N ASP A 83 -17.96 -2.36 15.37
CA ASP A 83 -18.82 -3.50 15.01
C ASP A 83 -19.01 -4.46 16.20
N GLU A 84 -17.95 -4.70 16.99
CA GLU A 84 -18.04 -5.49 18.23
C GLU A 84 -19.04 -4.86 19.21
N LYS A 85 -18.97 -3.54 19.43
CA LYS A 85 -19.88 -2.84 20.33
C LYS A 85 -21.32 -2.80 19.83
N ARG A 86 -21.53 -2.75 18.52
CA ARG A 86 -22.87 -2.88 17.91
C ARG A 86 -23.47 -4.27 18.16
N ILE A 87 -22.66 -5.33 18.03
CA ILE A 87 -23.09 -6.70 18.33
C ILE A 87 -23.40 -6.84 19.81
N GLU A 88 -22.54 -6.35 20.71
CA GLU A 88 -22.74 -6.36 22.15
C GLU A 88 -24.09 -5.70 22.51
N ALA A 89 -24.34 -4.48 22.01
CA ALA A 89 -25.57 -3.75 22.25
C ALA A 89 -26.81 -4.49 21.73
N SER A 90 -26.73 -5.08 20.53
CA SER A 90 -27.86 -5.82 19.95
C SER A 90 -28.15 -7.13 20.64
N THR A 91 -27.17 -7.77 21.26
CA THR A 91 -27.30 -9.07 21.95
C THR A 91 -27.73 -8.91 23.39
N THR A 92 -27.14 -7.92 24.10
CA THR A 92 -27.35 -7.74 25.54
C THR A 92 -28.37 -6.65 25.89
N GLY A 93 -28.74 -5.82 24.91
CA GLY A 93 -29.59 -4.64 25.08
C GLY A 93 -28.90 -3.47 25.80
N ARG A 94 -27.60 -3.57 26.08
CA ARG A 94 -26.81 -2.53 26.77
C ARG A 94 -25.35 -2.57 26.37
N LEU A 95 -24.64 -1.45 26.60
CA LEU A 95 -23.19 -1.32 26.47
C LEU A 95 -22.57 -1.15 27.86
N ASN A 96 -21.30 -1.51 27.96
CA ASN A 96 -20.49 -1.10 29.10
C ASN A 96 -20.54 0.44 29.22
N PRO A 97 -20.70 1.03 30.44
CA PRO A 97 -20.78 2.48 30.60
C PRO A 97 -19.59 3.26 30.03
N LEU A 98 -18.39 2.73 30.11
CA LEU A 98 -17.20 3.38 29.52
C LEU A 98 -17.27 3.38 28.00
N ASP A 99 -17.65 2.26 27.39
CA ASP A 99 -17.82 2.17 25.94
C ASP A 99 -18.94 3.08 25.44
N ALA A 100 -20.03 3.20 26.18
CA ALA A 100 -21.14 4.10 25.87
C ALA A 100 -20.68 5.57 25.83
N ILE A 101 -19.82 6.00 26.76
CA ILE A 101 -19.24 7.35 26.76
C ILE A 101 -18.36 7.56 25.51
N VAL A 102 -17.51 6.59 25.15
CA VAL A 102 -16.64 6.71 23.96
C VAL A 102 -17.50 6.76 22.70
N ILE A 103 -18.48 5.86 22.56
CA ILE A 103 -19.35 5.80 21.38
C ILE A 103 -20.18 7.06 21.23
N SER A 104 -20.64 7.69 22.33
CA SER A 104 -21.41 8.94 22.28
C SER A 104 -20.66 10.11 21.64
N GLN A 105 -19.32 10.02 21.54
CA GLN A 105 -18.48 11.05 20.92
C GLN A 105 -18.20 10.75 19.43
N ILE A 106 -18.61 9.59 18.92
CA ILE A 106 -18.38 9.17 17.54
C ILE A 106 -19.54 9.61 16.66
N SER A 107 -19.26 10.37 15.61
CA SER A 107 -20.27 10.74 14.65
C SER A 107 -20.48 9.65 13.57
N PRO A 108 -21.69 9.50 13.02
CA PRO A 108 -21.90 8.62 11.87
C PRO A 108 -20.99 8.92 10.69
N GLY A 109 -20.70 10.20 10.43
CA GLY A 109 -19.80 10.64 9.37
C GLY A 109 -18.36 10.15 9.56
N GLU A 110 -17.89 10.06 10.80
CA GLU A 110 -16.58 9.50 11.14
C GLU A 110 -16.49 8.03 10.76
N ILE A 111 -17.52 7.24 11.10
CA ILE A 111 -17.58 5.80 10.77
C ILE A 111 -17.56 5.59 9.26
N TYR A 112 -18.38 6.36 8.52
CA TYR A 112 -18.38 6.29 7.06
C TYR A 112 -17.05 6.73 6.45
N GLY A 113 -16.40 7.75 7.01
CA GLY A 113 -15.06 8.19 6.61
C GLY A 113 -14.00 7.08 6.74
N VAL A 114 -14.06 6.33 7.84
CA VAL A 114 -13.21 5.15 8.09
C VAL A 114 -13.43 4.07 7.03
N VAL A 115 -14.69 3.71 6.77
CA VAL A 115 -15.04 2.70 5.75
C VAL A 115 -14.58 3.14 4.37
N ASN A 116 -14.85 4.39 3.98
CA ASN A 116 -14.44 4.93 2.69
C ASN A 116 -12.91 4.91 2.52
N SER A 117 -12.15 5.21 3.58
CA SER A 117 -10.69 5.18 3.54
C SER A 117 -10.13 3.78 3.29
N LEU A 118 -10.77 2.74 3.88
CA LEU A 118 -10.41 1.34 3.66
C LEU A 118 -10.67 0.92 2.21
N GLU A 119 -11.85 1.22 1.68
CA GLU A 119 -12.23 0.84 0.31
C GLU A 119 -11.42 1.61 -0.74
N TYR A 120 -11.15 2.90 -0.52
CA TYR A 120 -10.39 3.74 -1.44
C TYR A 120 -9.01 3.17 -1.80
N ALA A 121 -8.23 2.75 -0.80
CA ALA A 121 -6.90 2.18 -1.03
C ALA A 121 -6.99 0.87 -1.82
N LYS A 122 -7.96 0.01 -1.49
CA LYS A 122 -8.21 -1.25 -2.19
C LYS A 122 -8.58 -1.02 -3.66
N ASP A 123 -9.49 -0.10 -3.91
CA ASP A 123 -9.98 0.18 -5.26
C ASP A 123 -8.88 0.72 -6.17
N LEU A 124 -8.03 1.63 -5.65
CA LEU A 124 -6.87 2.12 -6.39
C LEU A 124 -5.93 0.98 -6.79
N VAL A 125 -5.57 0.13 -5.82
CA VAL A 125 -4.63 -0.97 -6.05
C VAL A 125 -5.22 -2.00 -7.01
N LYS A 126 -6.48 -2.40 -6.84
CA LYS A 126 -7.17 -3.31 -7.77
C LYS A 126 -7.14 -2.78 -9.20
N LYS A 127 -7.52 -1.51 -9.37
CA LYS A 127 -7.53 -0.85 -10.66
C LYS A 127 -6.15 -0.86 -11.30
N TRP A 128 -5.14 -0.37 -10.60
CA TRP A 128 -3.80 -0.20 -11.17
C TRP A 128 -3.07 -1.51 -11.43
N LEU A 129 -3.26 -2.51 -10.59
CA LEU A 129 -2.74 -3.85 -10.87
C LEU A 129 -3.31 -4.41 -12.16
N CYS A 130 -4.62 -4.26 -12.41
CA CYS A 130 -5.25 -4.72 -13.65
C CYS A 130 -4.80 -3.92 -14.87
N GLU A 131 -4.77 -2.58 -14.75
CA GLU A 131 -4.48 -1.68 -15.87
C GLU A 131 -3.00 -1.69 -16.27
N TYR A 132 -2.09 -1.86 -15.30
CA TYR A 132 -0.65 -1.71 -15.52
C TYR A 132 0.13 -2.97 -15.21
N LYS A 133 0.27 -3.35 -13.96
CA LYS A 133 1.13 -4.46 -13.53
C LYS A 133 0.79 -5.81 -14.20
N PHE A 134 -0.51 -6.10 -14.36
CA PHE A 134 -0.98 -7.33 -15.00
C PHE A 134 -1.30 -7.18 -16.48
N LYS A 135 -1.02 -6.03 -17.08
CA LYS A 135 -1.28 -5.76 -18.50
C LYS A 135 -0.69 -6.84 -19.41
N THR A 136 0.56 -7.20 -19.16
CA THR A 136 1.33 -8.18 -19.96
C THR A 136 1.23 -9.62 -19.44
N TRP A 137 0.49 -9.85 -18.35
CA TRP A 137 0.30 -11.20 -17.82
C TRP A 137 -0.69 -11.97 -18.67
N ASN A 138 -0.18 -12.79 -19.58
CA ASN A 138 -0.98 -13.52 -20.59
C ASN A 138 -1.02 -15.03 -20.35
N ILE A 139 -0.05 -15.59 -19.62
CA ILE A 139 0.06 -17.03 -19.34
C ILE A 139 0.44 -17.22 -17.87
N THR A 140 -0.23 -18.14 -17.18
CA THR A 140 0.09 -18.50 -15.79
C THR A 140 1.42 -19.25 -15.73
N LYS A 141 2.24 -18.97 -14.70
CA LYS A 141 3.57 -19.60 -14.55
C LYS A 141 3.48 -21.11 -14.36
N THR A 142 2.57 -21.58 -13.51
CA THR A 142 2.48 -22.99 -13.09
C THR A 142 1.68 -23.84 -14.08
N ARG A 143 0.45 -23.46 -14.36
CA ARG A 143 -0.48 -24.26 -15.18
C ARG A 143 -0.34 -24.04 -16.68
N LYS A 144 0.44 -23.01 -17.10
CA LYS A 144 0.63 -22.64 -18.52
C LYS A 144 -0.69 -22.39 -19.28
N VAL A 145 -1.73 -21.93 -18.57
CA VAL A 145 -3.02 -21.58 -19.15
C VAL A 145 -3.09 -20.10 -19.49
N ARG A 146 -3.89 -19.75 -20.49
CA ARG A 146 -4.15 -18.36 -20.88
C ARG A 146 -4.84 -17.63 -19.74
N VAL A 147 -4.34 -16.43 -19.42
CA VAL A 147 -4.90 -15.56 -18.39
C VAL A 147 -6.06 -14.76 -18.98
N THR A 148 -7.21 -14.80 -18.32
CA THR A 148 -8.40 -14.02 -18.68
C THR A 148 -8.47 -12.71 -17.90
N PRO A 149 -9.29 -11.73 -18.33
CA PRO A 149 -9.53 -10.50 -17.56
C PRO A 149 -10.03 -10.77 -16.14
N GLU A 150 -10.90 -11.76 -15.96
CA GLU A 150 -11.46 -12.17 -14.68
C GLU A 150 -10.34 -12.66 -13.73
N MET A 151 -9.43 -13.49 -14.23
CA MET A 151 -8.27 -13.95 -13.45
C MET A 151 -7.37 -12.79 -13.01
N LYS A 152 -7.22 -11.75 -13.85
CA LYS A 152 -6.47 -10.53 -13.46
C LYS A 152 -7.19 -9.79 -12.33
N GLN A 153 -8.51 -9.64 -12.42
CA GLN A 153 -9.32 -8.98 -11.38
C GLN A 153 -9.31 -9.76 -10.06
N GLU A 154 -9.48 -11.08 -10.11
CA GLU A 154 -9.39 -11.94 -8.93
C GLU A 154 -8.02 -11.82 -8.25
N ARG A 155 -6.94 -11.87 -9.05
CA ARG A 155 -5.58 -11.70 -8.52
C ARG A 155 -5.35 -10.32 -7.93
N ALA A 156 -5.82 -9.26 -8.60
CA ALA A 156 -5.71 -7.89 -8.11
C ALA A 156 -6.49 -7.70 -6.80
N SER A 157 -7.69 -8.27 -6.70
CA SER A 157 -8.48 -8.25 -5.47
C SER A 157 -7.75 -8.98 -4.34
N TYR A 158 -7.25 -10.18 -4.58
CA TYR A 158 -6.49 -10.95 -3.60
C TYR A 158 -5.27 -10.17 -3.07
N VAL A 159 -4.49 -9.57 -3.96
CA VAL A 159 -3.31 -8.77 -3.58
C VAL A 159 -3.72 -7.55 -2.76
N ALA A 160 -4.74 -6.81 -3.19
CA ALA A 160 -5.22 -5.63 -2.48
C ALA A 160 -5.77 -5.99 -1.09
N ASP A 161 -6.57 -7.05 -1.00
CA ASP A 161 -7.15 -7.50 0.27
C ASP A 161 -6.06 -7.95 1.25
N LEU A 162 -5.04 -8.67 0.78
CA LEU A 162 -3.93 -9.10 1.63
C LEU A 162 -3.09 -7.92 2.11
N LEU A 163 -2.73 -6.99 1.23
CA LEU A 163 -1.94 -5.81 1.61
C LEU A 163 -2.69 -4.85 2.55
N CYS A 164 -4.05 -4.83 2.48
CA CYS A 164 -4.90 -4.09 3.42
C CYS A 164 -5.17 -4.85 4.73
N ASN A 165 -4.82 -6.14 4.81
CA ASN A 165 -5.19 -6.96 5.95
C ASN A 165 -4.30 -6.68 7.16
N HIS A 166 -4.79 -5.78 8.04
CA HIS A 166 -4.09 -5.44 9.27
C HIS A 166 -3.82 -6.65 10.18
N MET A 167 -4.74 -7.62 10.22
CA MET A 167 -4.58 -8.82 11.03
C MET A 167 -3.41 -9.70 10.58
N GLU A 168 -3.12 -9.72 9.29
CA GLU A 168 -1.97 -10.45 8.72
C GLU A 168 -0.65 -9.76 9.07
N TRP A 169 -0.59 -8.45 8.88
CA TRP A 169 0.65 -7.71 9.02
C TRP A 169 0.91 -7.20 10.45
N ARG A 170 -0.11 -7.12 11.29
CA ARG A 170 -0.05 -6.73 12.72
C ARG A 170 0.38 -5.29 13.00
N THR A 171 1.06 -4.64 12.07
CA THR A 171 1.49 -3.26 12.21
C THR A 171 1.63 -2.58 10.86
N HIS A 172 1.16 -1.35 10.78
CA HIS A 172 1.29 -0.50 9.58
C HIS A 172 2.74 -0.26 9.15
N GLY A 173 3.67 -0.25 10.10
CA GLY A 173 5.10 -0.05 9.85
C GLY A 173 5.86 -1.27 9.34
N ARG A 174 5.20 -2.43 9.17
CA ARG A 174 5.87 -3.67 8.74
C ARG A 174 6.59 -3.48 7.40
N SER A 175 7.83 -3.98 7.34
CA SER A 175 8.60 -4.03 6.11
C SER A 175 8.32 -5.32 5.36
N LEU A 176 7.67 -5.21 4.22
CA LEU A 176 7.43 -6.33 3.31
C LEU A 176 8.62 -6.42 2.35
N LYS A 177 9.36 -7.49 2.45
CA LYS A 177 10.55 -7.76 1.63
C LYS A 177 10.17 -8.50 0.35
N ILE A 178 11.17 -8.68 -0.52
CA ILE A 178 10.97 -9.41 -1.78
C ILE A 178 10.33 -10.78 -1.55
N ASP A 179 10.77 -11.50 -0.52
CA ASP A 179 10.26 -12.84 -0.23
C ASP A 179 8.79 -12.84 0.21
N ASP A 180 8.34 -11.81 0.95
CA ASP A 180 6.92 -11.63 1.30
C ASP A 180 6.06 -11.30 0.08
N LEU A 181 6.62 -10.57 -0.89
CA LEU A 181 5.89 -9.99 -2.02
C LEU A 181 5.87 -10.88 -3.27
N GLN A 182 6.91 -11.71 -3.48
CA GLN A 182 7.08 -12.48 -4.72
C GLN A 182 5.96 -13.51 -4.97
N GLU A 183 5.26 -13.95 -3.93
CA GLU A 183 4.07 -14.77 -4.05
C GLU A 183 2.82 -13.98 -4.48
N LEU A 184 2.85 -12.66 -4.30
CA LEU A 184 1.73 -11.76 -4.60
C LEU A 184 1.85 -11.14 -5.98
N ILE A 185 3.01 -10.57 -6.26
CA ILE A 185 3.32 -9.84 -7.50
C ILE A 185 4.73 -10.14 -7.96
N VAL A 186 5.01 -9.90 -9.23
CA VAL A 186 6.36 -10.01 -9.77
C VAL A 186 7.19 -8.81 -9.32
N ILE A 187 8.29 -9.08 -8.63
CA ILE A 187 9.31 -8.09 -8.25
C ILE A 187 10.59 -8.44 -9.01
N GLU A 188 11.17 -7.46 -9.67
CA GLU A 188 12.46 -7.58 -10.34
C GLU A 188 13.58 -7.29 -9.31
N LYS A 189 14.43 -8.29 -9.06
CA LYS A 189 15.51 -8.17 -8.08
C LYS A 189 16.68 -7.42 -8.68
N ILE A 190 16.98 -6.23 -8.14
CA ILE A 190 18.08 -5.39 -8.60
C ILE A 190 19.44 -6.06 -8.34
N ASP A 191 19.55 -6.77 -7.21
CA ASP A 191 20.81 -7.40 -6.77
C ASP A 191 21.24 -8.57 -7.65
N ASP A 192 20.38 -9.09 -8.51
CA ASP A 192 20.72 -10.11 -9.51
C ASP A 192 21.60 -9.54 -10.66
N ASP A 193 21.56 -8.22 -10.90
CA ASP A 193 22.46 -7.49 -11.79
C ASP A 193 23.42 -6.61 -10.97
N LYS A 194 24.66 -7.05 -10.80
CA LYS A 194 25.69 -6.36 -10.01
C LYS A 194 25.97 -4.92 -10.48
N LYS A 195 25.86 -4.64 -11.78
CA LYS A 195 26.09 -3.29 -12.31
C LYS A 195 24.93 -2.37 -11.96
N LEU A 196 23.70 -2.85 -12.14
CA LEU A 196 22.49 -2.12 -11.77
C LEU A 196 22.45 -1.88 -10.25
N ALA A 197 22.78 -2.90 -9.47
CA ALA A 197 22.85 -2.81 -8.02
C ALA A 197 23.82 -1.72 -7.55
N ASP A 198 25.07 -1.71 -8.08
CA ASP A 198 26.07 -0.67 -7.75
C ASP A 198 25.53 0.73 -8.04
N ILE A 199 24.93 0.94 -9.20
CA ILE A 199 24.37 2.24 -9.59
C ILE A 199 23.26 2.65 -8.61
N VAL A 200 22.32 1.77 -8.33
CA VAL A 200 21.16 2.07 -7.46
C VAL A 200 21.61 2.35 -6.03
N TYR A 201 22.53 1.58 -5.47
CA TYR A 201 23.07 1.82 -4.12
C TYR A 201 23.85 3.13 -4.03
N ARG A 202 24.56 3.53 -5.08
CA ARG A 202 25.24 4.82 -5.15
C ARG A 202 24.25 5.97 -5.21
N ILE A 203 23.21 5.87 -6.04
CA ILE A 203 22.11 6.85 -6.08
C ILE A 203 21.48 7.00 -4.69
N LYS A 204 21.10 5.89 -4.06
CA LYS A 204 20.57 5.88 -2.69
C LYS A 204 21.46 6.62 -1.71
N THR A 205 22.77 6.32 -1.75
CA THR A 205 23.75 6.94 -0.83
C THR A 205 23.83 8.44 -1.05
N VAL A 206 23.94 8.88 -2.30
CA VAL A 206 24.02 10.31 -2.64
C VAL A 206 22.74 11.05 -2.23
N LEU A 207 21.57 10.50 -2.57
CA LEU A 207 20.30 11.09 -2.17
C LEU A 207 20.17 11.20 -0.64
N LYS A 208 20.55 10.13 0.08
CA LYS A 208 20.54 10.14 1.55
C LYS A 208 21.47 11.22 2.13
N LEU A 209 22.65 11.40 1.59
CA LEU A 209 23.59 12.47 2.01
C LEU A 209 23.01 13.86 1.73
N ILE A 210 22.47 14.10 0.54
CA ILE A 210 21.84 15.38 0.18
C ILE A 210 20.66 15.67 1.11
N MET A 211 19.76 14.71 1.31
CA MET A 211 18.55 14.90 2.10
C MET A 211 18.83 15.00 3.61
N SER A 212 19.87 14.35 4.13
CA SER A 212 20.26 14.45 5.55
C SER A 212 21.03 15.72 5.87
N GLY A 213 21.82 16.22 4.93
CA GLY A 213 22.69 17.40 5.11
C GLY A 213 22.05 18.74 4.70
N SER A 214 20.81 18.74 4.21
CA SER A 214 20.16 19.96 3.73
C SER A 214 18.86 20.26 4.49
N THR A 215 18.49 21.55 4.48
CA THR A 215 17.17 22.03 4.91
C THR A 215 16.10 21.86 3.83
N THR A 216 16.42 21.17 2.74
CA THR A 216 15.49 20.93 1.64
C THR A 216 14.25 20.20 2.15
N TYR A 217 13.10 20.69 1.73
CA TYR A 217 11.81 20.14 2.12
C TYR A 217 11.71 18.68 1.61
N LYS A 218 11.45 17.78 2.53
CA LYS A 218 11.26 16.36 2.23
C LYS A 218 9.77 16.12 2.05
N ILE A 219 9.35 16.06 0.81
CA ILE A 219 7.95 15.76 0.45
C ILE A 219 7.70 14.28 0.62
#